data_6a276f51aa171c9ee537f4494cb059eb
#
_entry.id   6a276f51aa171c9ee537f4494cb059eb
#
_cell.length_a   1.000
_cell.length_b   1.000
_cell.length_c   1.000
_cell.angle_alpha   90.00
_cell.angle_beta   90.00
_cell.angle_gamma   90.00
#
_symmetry.space_group_name_H-M   'P 1'
#
loop_
_entity.id
_entity.type
_entity.pdbx_description
1 polymer ?
#
loop_
_entity_poly.entity_id
_entity_poly.type
_entity_poly.pdbx_seq_one_letter_code
_entity_poly.pdbx_strand_id
1 'polypeptide(L)'
;MQAIDERTRLQLFVHYGVAGNARQFQNVRLHFPELAEVYRLAKVKSRTAFSFLPDAAAARLLRAAEDGFLDRYVRYLEEHNIGVCCHFDADYPVVLRETHDAPPLLFYRGRLQAEPRLPIAMVGSRVCTQYGRDIAQLFAHDLAAAGCTIVSGLAEGIDGCAARGALSCEESPYPTVAVLGCGIDVVYPASHRKLFDEIAERGAVVTEFLPGTRPLRENFPVRNRIISGMARGLVVVEAGERSGTSITAGYALDQGREVFAVPGRITDRQSVGTNRMIQRGEAKPVFCVDDILQEFQFEPVYDTFLSGPRRVPLSTLTQSERAVCAALLQGERSFDELADALSLPVGELNSLLTGLQFSNIIKPLSGRLYALDAISTQLVDE
;
A
#
# COMPACT_ATOMS: atom_id res chain seq x y z
N MET A 1 -21.33 12.14 -2.95
CA MET A 1 -21.23 10.95 -3.82
C MET A 1 -22.12 11.18 -5.03
N GLN A 2 -21.67 10.91 -6.25
CA GLN A 2 -22.54 10.96 -7.44
C GLN A 2 -23.56 9.83 -7.36
N ALA A 3 -24.81 10.11 -7.75
CA ALA A 3 -25.83 9.09 -7.86
C ALA A 3 -25.40 8.02 -8.87
N ILE A 4 -25.60 6.74 -8.54
CA ILE A 4 -25.26 5.62 -9.42
C ILE A 4 -26.21 5.63 -10.62
N ASP A 5 -25.68 5.96 -11.80
CA ASP A 5 -26.42 6.04 -13.05
C ASP A 5 -26.86 4.66 -13.58
N GLU A 6 -27.70 4.63 -14.58
CA GLU A 6 -28.24 3.38 -15.16
C GLU A 6 -27.14 2.51 -15.77
N ARG A 7 -26.11 3.10 -16.38
CA ARG A 7 -24.98 2.37 -16.94
C ARG A 7 -24.19 1.65 -15.85
N THR A 8 -23.88 2.34 -14.77
CA THR A 8 -23.18 1.77 -13.60
C THR A 8 -24.02 0.68 -12.92
N ARG A 9 -25.37 0.87 -12.84
CA ARG A 9 -26.28 -0.14 -12.32
C ARG A 9 -26.21 -1.46 -13.11
N LEU A 10 -26.17 -1.39 -14.42
CA LEU A 10 -26.05 -2.57 -15.28
C LEU A 10 -24.68 -3.25 -15.12
N GLN A 11 -23.62 -2.48 -14.94
CA GLN A 11 -22.29 -3.02 -14.65
C GLN A 11 -22.25 -3.74 -13.28
N LEU A 12 -22.84 -3.13 -12.26
CA LEU A 12 -22.99 -3.74 -10.93
C LEU A 12 -23.78 -5.05 -11.00
N PHE A 13 -24.84 -5.07 -11.79
CA PHE A 13 -25.66 -6.26 -12.00
C PHE A 13 -24.83 -7.43 -12.55
N VAL A 14 -24.10 -7.19 -13.64
CA VAL A 14 -23.24 -8.22 -14.26
C VAL A 14 -22.11 -8.61 -13.32
N HIS A 15 -21.43 -7.62 -12.72
CA HIS A 15 -20.34 -7.86 -11.78
C HIS A 15 -20.78 -8.74 -10.58
N TYR A 16 -21.96 -8.47 -10.02
CA TYR A 16 -22.54 -9.32 -8.98
C TYR A 16 -22.80 -10.74 -9.49
N GLY A 17 -23.40 -10.87 -10.68
CA GLY A 17 -23.71 -12.16 -11.28
C GLY A 17 -22.52 -13.06 -11.48
N VAL A 18 -21.39 -12.48 -11.90
CA VAL A 18 -20.12 -13.20 -12.07
C VAL A 18 -19.22 -13.22 -10.81
N ALA A 19 -19.76 -12.78 -9.66
CA ALA A 19 -19.04 -12.71 -8.37
C ALA A 19 -17.70 -11.96 -8.43
N GLY A 20 -17.66 -10.86 -9.17
CA GLY A 20 -16.42 -10.05 -9.32
C GLY A 20 -15.38 -10.65 -10.25
N ASN A 21 -15.63 -11.77 -10.90
CA ASN A 21 -14.67 -12.41 -11.80
C ASN A 21 -14.52 -11.62 -13.11
N ALA A 22 -13.37 -10.93 -13.25
CA ALA A 22 -13.09 -10.07 -14.40
C ALA A 22 -13.16 -10.80 -15.75
N ARG A 23 -12.61 -12.04 -15.83
CA ARG A 23 -12.65 -12.83 -17.06
C ARG A 23 -14.07 -13.21 -17.47
N GLN A 24 -14.90 -13.59 -16.50
CA GLN A 24 -16.31 -13.89 -16.78
C GLN A 24 -17.08 -12.63 -17.17
N PHE A 25 -16.78 -11.50 -16.55
CA PHE A 25 -17.36 -10.22 -16.91
C PHE A 25 -17.04 -9.83 -18.37
N GLN A 26 -15.78 -9.95 -18.77
CA GLN A 26 -15.38 -9.71 -20.16
C GLN A 26 -16.07 -10.69 -21.12
N ASN A 27 -16.20 -11.96 -20.73
CA ASN A 27 -16.91 -12.95 -21.53
C ASN A 27 -18.39 -12.57 -21.75
N VAL A 28 -19.05 -12.05 -20.71
CA VAL A 28 -20.41 -11.50 -20.86
C VAL A 28 -20.44 -10.36 -21.87
N ARG A 29 -19.49 -9.44 -21.81
CA ARG A 29 -19.41 -8.30 -22.72
C ARG A 29 -19.11 -8.68 -24.16
N LEU A 30 -18.35 -9.74 -24.39
CA LEU A 30 -18.12 -10.27 -25.73
C LEU A 30 -19.38 -10.85 -26.36
N HIS A 31 -20.23 -11.52 -25.57
CA HIS A 31 -21.50 -12.05 -26.04
C HIS A 31 -22.60 -11.01 -26.12
N PHE A 32 -22.56 -10.01 -25.23
CA PHE A 32 -23.54 -8.95 -25.11
C PHE A 32 -22.86 -7.59 -25.00
N PRO A 33 -22.62 -6.90 -26.11
CA PRO A 33 -22.04 -5.54 -26.08
C PRO A 33 -22.88 -4.57 -25.25
N GLU A 34 -24.21 -4.71 -25.31
CA GLU A 34 -25.17 -3.93 -24.55
C GLU A 34 -25.64 -4.66 -23.27
N LEU A 35 -25.15 -4.21 -22.11
CA LEU A 35 -25.47 -4.87 -20.82
C LEU A 35 -26.97 -4.80 -20.47
N ALA A 36 -27.72 -3.86 -21.03
CA ALA A 36 -29.18 -3.79 -20.91
C ALA A 36 -29.86 -5.08 -21.43
N GLU A 37 -29.30 -5.68 -22.48
CA GLU A 37 -29.79 -6.96 -23.00
C GLU A 37 -29.59 -8.10 -22.01
N VAL A 38 -28.42 -8.14 -21.35
CA VAL A 38 -28.15 -9.12 -20.27
C VAL A 38 -29.20 -9.04 -19.18
N TYR A 39 -29.53 -7.82 -18.73
CA TYR A 39 -30.56 -7.61 -17.70
C TYR A 39 -31.93 -8.04 -18.19
N ARG A 40 -32.30 -7.69 -19.43
CA ARG A 40 -33.61 -8.07 -20.04
C ARG A 40 -33.74 -9.60 -20.15
N LEU A 41 -32.72 -10.30 -20.64
CA LEU A 41 -32.73 -11.76 -20.77
C LEU A 41 -32.74 -12.46 -19.40
N ALA A 42 -32.08 -11.90 -18.41
CA ALA A 42 -32.13 -12.40 -17.04
C ALA A 42 -33.52 -12.22 -16.41
N LYS A 43 -34.19 -11.09 -16.67
CA LYS A 43 -35.60 -10.84 -16.24
C LYS A 43 -36.59 -11.88 -16.77
N VAL A 44 -36.43 -12.30 -18.04
CA VAL A 44 -37.29 -13.34 -18.64
C VAL A 44 -36.79 -14.76 -18.36
N LYS A 45 -35.81 -14.92 -17.45
CA LYS A 45 -35.22 -16.18 -17.00
C LYS A 45 -34.67 -17.06 -18.12
N SER A 46 -34.12 -16.44 -19.18
CA SER A 46 -33.54 -17.14 -20.32
C SER A 46 -32.21 -17.80 -19.97
N ARG A 47 -32.25 -19.02 -19.40
CA ARG A 47 -31.02 -19.73 -18.99
C ARG A 47 -30.12 -20.08 -20.18
N THR A 48 -30.68 -20.38 -21.33
CA THR A 48 -29.97 -20.72 -22.55
C THR A 48 -29.08 -19.58 -23.06
N ALA A 49 -29.51 -18.31 -22.84
CA ALA A 49 -28.73 -17.13 -23.20
C ALA A 49 -27.39 -17.04 -22.45
N PHE A 50 -27.28 -17.69 -21.29
CA PHE A 50 -26.09 -17.66 -20.43
C PHE A 50 -25.35 -19.02 -20.37
N SER A 51 -25.56 -19.89 -21.37
CA SER A 51 -24.94 -21.24 -21.43
C SER A 51 -23.42 -21.21 -21.54
N PHE A 52 -22.82 -20.08 -21.93
CA PHE A 52 -21.38 -19.84 -22.00
C PHE A 52 -20.75 -19.52 -20.63
N LEU A 53 -21.56 -19.25 -19.60
CA LEU A 53 -21.10 -19.03 -18.23
C LEU A 53 -21.19 -20.33 -17.41
N PRO A 54 -20.36 -20.43 -16.36
CA PRO A 54 -20.54 -21.48 -15.35
C PRO A 54 -21.94 -21.42 -14.75
N ASP A 55 -22.53 -22.59 -14.46
CA ASP A 55 -23.89 -22.70 -13.93
C ASP A 55 -24.15 -21.82 -12.70
N ALA A 56 -23.18 -21.71 -11.81
CA ALA A 56 -23.30 -20.86 -10.62
C ALA A 56 -23.37 -19.37 -10.95
N ALA A 57 -22.68 -18.89 -11.98
CA ALA A 57 -22.71 -17.50 -12.43
C ALA A 57 -24.03 -17.20 -13.15
N ALA A 58 -24.45 -18.06 -14.08
CA ALA A 58 -25.75 -17.95 -14.75
C ALA A 58 -26.90 -17.91 -13.73
N ALA A 59 -26.92 -18.83 -12.75
CA ALA A 59 -27.92 -18.87 -11.71
C ALA A 59 -27.93 -17.58 -10.82
N ARG A 60 -26.75 -16.98 -10.55
CA ARG A 60 -26.67 -15.70 -9.83
C ARG A 60 -27.26 -14.55 -10.64
N LEU A 61 -26.91 -14.45 -11.93
CA LEU A 61 -27.49 -13.43 -12.82
C LEU A 61 -29.02 -13.50 -12.85
N LEU A 62 -29.57 -14.71 -13.01
CA LEU A 62 -31.03 -14.91 -13.04
C LEU A 62 -31.68 -14.49 -11.72
N ARG A 63 -31.08 -14.82 -10.57
CA ARG A 63 -31.58 -14.39 -9.26
C ARG A 63 -31.44 -12.89 -9.04
N ALA A 64 -30.32 -12.30 -9.46
CA ALA A 64 -30.09 -10.86 -9.32
C ALA A 64 -31.06 -10.00 -10.16
N ALA A 65 -31.68 -10.57 -11.20
CA ALA A 65 -32.70 -9.91 -11.99
C ALA A 65 -34.11 -9.91 -11.31
N GLU A 66 -34.24 -10.55 -10.14
CA GLU A 66 -35.49 -10.48 -9.38
C GLU A 66 -35.80 -9.06 -8.94
N ASP A 67 -37.11 -8.76 -8.81
CA ASP A 67 -37.60 -7.41 -8.55
C ASP A 67 -37.02 -6.80 -7.26
N GLY A 68 -36.46 -5.61 -7.40
CA GLY A 68 -35.91 -4.83 -6.32
C GLY A 68 -34.53 -5.24 -5.83
N PHE A 69 -33.85 -6.29 -6.35
CA PHE A 69 -32.53 -6.66 -5.92
C PHE A 69 -31.52 -5.54 -6.22
N LEU A 70 -31.47 -5.07 -7.45
CA LEU A 70 -30.51 -4.04 -7.87
C LEU A 70 -30.73 -2.73 -7.10
N ASP A 71 -31.98 -2.36 -6.85
CA ASP A 71 -32.31 -1.16 -6.07
C ASP A 71 -31.87 -1.29 -4.62
N ARG A 72 -32.06 -2.47 -4.00
CA ARG A 72 -31.56 -2.72 -2.64
C ARG A 72 -30.05 -2.70 -2.59
N TYR A 73 -29.38 -3.26 -3.62
CA TYR A 73 -27.93 -3.29 -3.68
C TYR A 73 -27.34 -1.88 -3.84
N VAL A 74 -27.89 -1.07 -4.74
CA VAL A 74 -27.49 0.33 -4.91
C VAL A 74 -27.72 1.13 -3.63
N ARG A 75 -28.88 0.99 -3.01
CA ARG A 75 -29.19 1.65 -1.73
C ARG A 75 -28.17 1.26 -0.64
N TYR A 76 -27.81 -0.03 -0.54
CA TYR A 76 -26.78 -0.48 0.39
C TYR A 76 -25.45 0.24 0.18
N LEU A 77 -25.01 0.39 -1.07
CA LEU A 77 -23.77 1.10 -1.41
C LEU A 77 -23.83 2.57 -0.99
N GLU A 78 -24.95 3.24 -1.25
CA GLU A 78 -25.18 4.63 -0.88
C GLU A 78 -25.24 4.84 0.65
N GLU A 79 -26.00 4.02 1.37
CA GLU A 79 -26.11 4.07 2.83
C GLU A 79 -24.77 3.85 3.55
N HIS A 80 -23.88 3.06 2.94
CA HIS A 80 -22.55 2.77 3.50
C HIS A 80 -21.44 3.65 2.94
N ASN A 81 -21.75 4.68 2.15
CA ASN A 81 -20.80 5.58 1.49
C ASN A 81 -19.73 4.80 0.67
N ILE A 82 -20.19 3.80 -0.08
CA ILE A 82 -19.35 3.00 -0.96
C ILE A 82 -19.49 3.56 -2.38
N GLY A 83 -18.40 4.11 -2.91
CA GLY A 83 -18.31 4.55 -4.29
C GLY A 83 -18.10 3.37 -5.23
N VAL A 84 -18.52 3.54 -6.46
CA VAL A 84 -18.34 2.57 -7.56
C VAL A 84 -17.69 3.30 -8.71
N CYS A 85 -16.63 2.72 -9.28
CA CYS A 85 -15.94 3.24 -10.46
C CYS A 85 -15.76 2.11 -11.46
N CYS A 86 -16.34 2.30 -12.66
CA CYS A 86 -16.27 1.32 -13.73
C CYS A 86 -15.06 1.60 -14.62
N HIS A 87 -14.51 0.57 -15.24
CA HIS A 87 -13.32 0.65 -16.10
C HIS A 87 -13.35 1.77 -17.16
N PHE A 88 -14.54 2.16 -17.63
CA PHE A 88 -14.72 3.19 -18.65
C PHE A 88 -15.04 4.58 -18.09
N ASP A 89 -15.14 4.71 -16.76
CA ASP A 89 -15.41 6.00 -16.14
C ASP A 89 -14.13 6.86 -16.17
N ALA A 90 -14.31 8.18 -16.25
CA ALA A 90 -13.20 9.12 -16.29
C ALA A 90 -12.30 9.00 -15.04
N ASP A 91 -12.93 8.73 -13.89
CA ASP A 91 -12.25 8.62 -12.59
C ASP A 91 -11.53 7.27 -12.37
N TYR A 92 -11.64 6.32 -13.31
CA TYR A 92 -10.93 5.04 -13.18
C TYR A 92 -9.42 5.25 -13.32
N PRO A 93 -8.59 4.67 -12.40
CA PRO A 93 -7.14 4.88 -12.42
C PRO A 93 -6.51 4.52 -13.78
N VAL A 94 -5.92 5.52 -14.44
CA VAL A 94 -5.40 5.39 -15.81
C VAL A 94 -4.32 4.31 -15.89
N VAL A 95 -3.39 4.31 -14.92
CA VAL A 95 -2.30 3.33 -14.88
C VAL A 95 -2.83 1.90 -14.76
N LEU A 96 -3.90 1.67 -13.97
CA LEU A 96 -4.54 0.37 -13.84
C LEU A 96 -5.31 -0.03 -15.11
N ARG A 97 -5.93 0.95 -15.78
CA ARG A 97 -6.69 0.71 -17.03
C ARG A 97 -5.83 0.12 -18.13
N GLU A 98 -4.54 0.48 -18.14
CA GLU A 98 -3.57 0.00 -19.15
C GLU A 98 -3.19 -1.47 -18.96
N THR A 99 -3.50 -2.09 -17.81
CA THR A 99 -3.18 -3.49 -17.57
C THR A 99 -4.16 -4.43 -18.26
N HIS A 100 -3.66 -5.57 -18.76
CA HIS A 100 -4.48 -6.54 -19.51
C HIS A 100 -5.60 -7.19 -18.67
N ASP A 101 -5.43 -7.21 -17.35
CA ASP A 101 -6.34 -7.81 -16.39
C ASP A 101 -6.99 -6.80 -15.44
N ALA A 102 -7.11 -5.54 -15.90
CA ALA A 102 -7.78 -4.49 -15.16
C ALA A 102 -9.18 -4.92 -14.70
N PRO A 103 -9.54 -4.72 -13.42
CA PRO A 103 -10.87 -5.04 -12.94
C PRO A 103 -11.94 -4.21 -13.65
N PRO A 104 -13.07 -4.83 -14.07
CA PRO A 104 -14.14 -4.11 -14.76
C PRO A 104 -14.82 -3.05 -13.89
N LEU A 105 -14.68 -3.18 -12.57
CA LEU A 105 -15.29 -2.31 -11.59
C LEU A 105 -14.46 -2.32 -10.30
N LEU A 106 -14.36 -1.15 -9.67
CA LEU A 106 -13.80 -0.95 -8.35
C LEU A 106 -14.86 -0.41 -7.40
N PHE A 107 -14.92 -0.97 -6.19
CA PHE A 107 -15.57 -0.35 -5.05
C PHE A 107 -14.53 0.46 -4.29
N TYR A 108 -14.93 1.62 -3.78
CA TYR A 108 -14.00 2.46 -3.04
C TYR A 108 -14.66 3.24 -1.90
N ARG A 109 -13.83 3.62 -0.92
CA ARG A 109 -14.12 4.64 0.08
C ARG A 109 -13.06 5.73 0.02
N GLY A 110 -13.43 6.95 0.34
CA GLY A 110 -12.56 8.10 0.20
C GLY A 110 -12.66 8.73 -1.18
N ARG A 111 -11.55 9.24 -1.70
CA ARG A 111 -11.49 9.96 -2.97
C ARG A 111 -10.61 9.20 -3.96
N LEU A 112 -11.22 8.47 -4.89
CA LEU A 112 -10.46 7.84 -5.97
C LEU A 112 -9.99 8.90 -6.97
N GLN A 113 -8.71 8.85 -7.35
CA GLN A 113 -8.13 9.71 -8.39
C GLN A 113 -7.74 8.88 -9.61
N ALA A 114 -8.11 9.36 -10.79
CA ALA A 114 -7.73 8.75 -12.07
C ALA A 114 -6.21 8.83 -12.32
N GLU A 115 -5.62 9.98 -12.04
CA GLU A 115 -4.21 10.29 -12.34
C GLU A 115 -3.53 10.94 -11.12
N PRO A 116 -3.14 10.16 -10.10
CA PRO A 116 -2.21 10.67 -9.10
C PRO A 116 -0.85 10.95 -9.77
N ARG A 117 -0.12 11.96 -9.28
CA ARG A 117 1.10 12.45 -9.97
C ARG A 117 2.13 11.36 -10.25
N LEU A 118 2.51 10.60 -9.24
CA LEU A 118 3.40 9.43 -9.37
C LEU A 118 2.98 8.38 -8.33
N PRO A 119 2.15 7.41 -8.70
CA PRO A 119 1.79 6.33 -7.80
C PRO A 119 2.92 5.30 -7.73
N ILE A 120 3.40 5.04 -6.51
CA ILE A 120 4.43 4.04 -6.20
C ILE A 120 3.85 2.99 -5.27
N ALA A 121 3.88 1.73 -5.70
CA ALA A 121 3.51 0.62 -4.84
C ALA A 121 4.62 0.33 -3.83
N MET A 122 4.25 0.09 -2.57
CA MET A 122 5.19 -0.32 -1.53
C MET A 122 4.67 -1.56 -0.83
N VAL A 123 5.46 -2.63 -0.85
CA VAL A 123 5.07 -3.94 -0.33
C VAL A 123 6.23 -4.62 0.39
N GLY A 124 5.90 -5.63 1.20
CA GLY A 124 6.92 -6.41 1.85
C GLY A 124 6.39 -7.48 2.81
N SER A 125 7.28 -7.95 3.68
CA SER A 125 6.98 -8.99 4.66
C SER A 125 5.92 -8.54 5.67
N ARG A 126 4.98 -9.45 6.00
CA ARG A 126 4.04 -9.25 7.11
C ARG A 126 4.73 -9.35 8.47
N VAL A 127 5.80 -10.14 8.54
CA VAL A 127 6.67 -10.28 9.71
C VAL A 127 7.98 -9.59 9.39
N CYS A 128 7.98 -8.27 9.43
CA CYS A 128 9.13 -7.44 9.09
C CYS A 128 10.01 -7.15 10.32
N THR A 129 11.28 -6.85 10.05
CA THR A 129 12.23 -6.39 11.08
C THR A 129 11.92 -4.95 11.50
N GLN A 130 12.59 -4.46 12.54
CA GLN A 130 12.50 -3.04 12.90
C GLN A 130 13.08 -2.16 11.78
N TYR A 131 14.21 -2.57 11.19
CA TYR A 131 14.79 -1.90 10.02
C TYR A 131 13.78 -1.77 8.86
N GLY A 132 13.08 -2.88 8.51
CA GLY A 132 12.08 -2.83 7.46
C GLY A 132 10.91 -1.90 7.78
N ARG A 133 10.46 -1.83 9.04
CA ARG A 133 9.43 -0.89 9.49
C ARG A 133 9.88 0.57 9.30
N ASP A 134 11.09 0.87 9.79
CA ASP A 134 11.65 2.23 9.75
C ASP A 134 11.83 2.70 8.30
N ILE A 135 12.40 1.86 7.43
CA ILE A 135 12.58 2.16 6.01
C ILE A 135 11.24 2.34 5.29
N ALA A 136 10.26 1.47 5.55
CA ALA A 136 8.94 1.60 4.92
C ALA A 136 8.24 2.91 5.32
N GLN A 137 8.33 3.33 6.59
CA GLN A 137 7.78 4.59 7.04
C GLN A 137 8.52 5.78 6.44
N LEU A 138 9.85 5.78 6.49
CA LEU A 138 10.67 6.86 5.95
C LEU A 138 10.43 7.05 4.45
N PHE A 139 10.59 6.00 3.66
CA PHE A 139 10.42 6.09 2.21
C PHE A 139 9.00 6.51 1.82
N ALA A 140 7.98 5.97 2.51
CA ALA A 140 6.60 6.34 2.24
C ALA A 140 6.30 7.81 2.60
N HIS A 141 6.86 8.32 3.71
CA HIS A 141 6.77 9.72 4.08
C HIS A 141 7.42 10.63 3.04
N ASP A 142 8.69 10.36 2.69
CA ASP A 142 9.47 11.20 1.79
C ASP A 142 8.90 11.17 0.35
N LEU A 143 8.44 10.00 -0.13
CA LEU A 143 7.72 9.92 -1.41
C LEU A 143 6.42 10.72 -1.39
N ALA A 144 5.64 10.65 -0.29
CA ALA A 144 4.42 11.43 -0.14
C ALA A 144 4.72 12.94 -0.08
N ALA A 145 5.80 13.34 0.61
CA ALA A 145 6.29 14.72 0.66
C ALA A 145 6.75 15.21 -0.72
N ALA A 146 7.37 14.35 -1.54
CA ALA A 146 7.68 14.67 -2.93
C ALA A 146 6.43 14.79 -3.83
N GLY A 147 5.26 14.43 -3.35
CA GLY A 147 3.98 14.47 -4.09
C GLY A 147 3.60 13.16 -4.75
N CYS A 148 4.28 12.06 -4.42
CA CYS A 148 3.89 10.72 -4.84
C CYS A 148 2.69 10.19 -4.05
N THR A 149 2.00 9.19 -4.60
CA THR A 149 0.96 8.45 -3.88
C THR A 149 1.42 7.03 -3.60
N ILE A 150 1.38 6.61 -2.35
CA ILE A 150 1.79 5.26 -1.95
C ILE A 150 0.63 4.29 -2.13
N VAL A 151 0.81 3.25 -2.93
CA VAL A 151 -0.17 2.18 -3.13
C VAL A 151 0.26 0.93 -2.37
N SER A 152 -0.61 0.39 -1.50
CA SER A 152 -0.26 -0.76 -0.69
C SER A 152 -1.47 -1.66 -0.40
N GLY A 153 -1.24 -2.80 0.25
CA GLY A 153 -2.26 -3.81 0.48
C GLY A 153 -2.93 -3.77 1.85
N LEU A 154 -2.60 -2.80 2.71
CA LEU A 154 -3.10 -2.70 4.09
C LEU A 154 -2.84 -3.97 4.95
N ALA A 155 -1.89 -4.83 4.56
CA ALA A 155 -1.51 -5.99 5.35
C ALA A 155 -0.70 -5.57 6.60
N GLU A 156 -0.56 -6.49 7.55
CA GLU A 156 0.41 -6.29 8.64
C GLU A 156 1.83 -6.15 8.10
N GLY A 157 2.72 -5.56 8.90
CA GLY A 157 4.12 -5.37 8.53
C GLY A 157 4.34 -4.18 7.58
N ILE A 158 5.08 -4.39 6.50
CA ILE A 158 5.53 -3.34 5.59
C ILE A 158 4.38 -2.52 5.02
N ASP A 159 3.30 -3.16 4.56
CA ASP A 159 2.15 -2.47 3.97
C ASP A 159 1.54 -1.44 4.94
N GLY A 160 1.28 -1.86 6.19
CA GLY A 160 0.75 -0.96 7.22
C GLY A 160 1.74 0.13 7.63
N CYS A 161 3.05 -0.14 7.61
CA CYS A 161 4.08 0.86 7.89
C CYS A 161 4.17 1.89 6.77
N ALA A 162 4.12 1.46 5.51
CA ALA A 162 4.09 2.34 4.36
C ALA A 162 2.88 3.30 4.38
N ALA A 163 1.69 2.78 4.68
CA ALA A 163 0.50 3.61 4.80
C ALA A 163 0.63 4.66 5.93
N ARG A 164 1.14 4.26 7.11
CA ARG A 164 1.39 5.20 8.22
C ARG A 164 2.45 6.26 7.87
N GLY A 165 3.53 5.85 7.21
CA GLY A 165 4.56 6.78 6.75
C GLY A 165 3.99 7.81 5.78
N ALA A 166 3.24 7.39 4.78
CA ALA A 166 2.60 8.30 3.84
C ALA A 166 1.60 9.26 4.52
N LEU A 167 0.78 8.75 5.45
CA LEU A 167 -0.18 9.56 6.21
C LEU A 167 0.49 10.54 7.19
N SER A 168 1.70 10.30 7.64
CA SER A 168 2.44 11.24 8.49
C SER A 168 2.90 12.50 7.75
N CYS A 169 2.90 12.50 6.42
CA CYS A 169 3.09 13.71 5.62
C CYS A 169 1.76 14.48 5.55
N GLU A 170 1.61 15.51 6.38
CA GLU A 170 0.38 16.31 6.47
C GLU A 170 0.14 17.14 5.21
N GLU A 171 1.19 17.57 4.54
CA GLU A 171 1.17 18.41 3.34
C GLU A 171 0.69 17.64 2.09
N SER A 172 0.82 16.32 2.08
CA SER A 172 0.39 15.53 0.93
C SER A 172 -1.14 15.50 0.80
N PRO A 173 -1.71 15.99 -0.31
CA PRO A 173 -3.16 16.05 -0.50
C PRO A 173 -3.77 14.67 -0.82
N TYR A 174 -2.94 13.70 -1.21
CA TYR A 174 -3.37 12.34 -1.58
C TYR A 174 -2.25 11.34 -1.31
N PRO A 175 -1.93 11.09 -0.01
CA PRO A 175 -0.72 10.38 0.37
C PRO A 175 -0.75 8.88 0.04
N THR A 176 -1.91 8.23 0.13
CA THR A 176 -1.93 6.77 0.01
C THR A 176 -3.25 6.19 -0.49
N VAL A 177 -3.15 5.03 -1.13
CA VAL A 177 -4.27 4.17 -1.55
C VAL A 177 -4.06 2.77 -1.00
N ALA A 178 -5.08 2.23 -0.33
CA ALA A 178 -5.09 0.84 0.13
C ALA A 178 -5.94 -0.02 -0.80
N VAL A 179 -5.35 -1.10 -1.31
CA VAL A 179 -6.09 -2.11 -2.10
C VAL A 179 -6.42 -3.29 -1.20
N LEU A 180 -7.68 -3.76 -1.17
CA LEU A 180 -8.11 -4.83 -0.27
C LEU A 180 -8.25 -6.18 -0.99
N GLY A 181 -8.01 -7.27 -0.25
CA GLY A 181 -8.32 -8.65 -0.68
C GLY A 181 -9.64 -9.19 -0.13
N CYS A 182 -10.59 -8.28 0.19
CA CYS A 182 -11.92 -8.58 0.72
C CYS A 182 -12.90 -7.47 0.30
N GLY A 183 -14.16 -7.57 0.69
CA GLY A 183 -15.16 -6.53 0.45
C GLY A 183 -14.79 -5.21 1.11
N ILE A 184 -15.23 -4.11 0.52
CA ILE A 184 -14.93 -2.74 0.97
C ILE A 184 -15.47 -2.43 2.39
N ASP A 185 -16.45 -3.18 2.82
CA ASP A 185 -17.10 -3.12 4.13
C ASP A 185 -16.45 -4.04 5.18
N VAL A 186 -15.43 -4.81 4.78
CA VAL A 186 -14.69 -5.74 5.63
C VAL A 186 -13.29 -5.23 5.89
N VAL A 187 -12.99 -4.86 7.12
CA VAL A 187 -11.63 -4.42 7.51
C VAL A 187 -10.77 -5.62 7.90
N TYR A 188 -9.68 -5.81 7.16
CA TYR A 188 -8.70 -6.86 7.44
C TYR A 188 -7.27 -6.35 7.21
N PRO A 189 -6.36 -6.54 8.20
CA PRO A 189 -6.61 -7.11 9.53
C PRO A 189 -7.45 -6.17 10.41
N ALA A 190 -8.15 -6.72 11.41
CA ALA A 190 -9.02 -5.92 12.29
C ALA A 190 -8.24 -4.88 13.11
N SER A 191 -6.95 -5.15 13.39
CA SER A 191 -6.00 -4.22 14.03
C SER A 191 -5.79 -2.93 13.25
N HIS A 192 -6.04 -2.92 11.94
CA HIS A 192 -5.87 -1.76 11.06
C HIS A 192 -7.15 -0.95 10.86
N ARG A 193 -8.19 -1.08 11.73
CA ARG A 193 -9.44 -0.30 11.61
C ARG A 193 -9.17 1.20 11.53
N LYS A 194 -8.43 1.75 12.49
CA LYS A 194 -8.10 3.19 12.50
C LYS A 194 -7.35 3.61 11.22
N LEU A 195 -6.35 2.82 10.84
CA LEU A 195 -5.57 3.09 9.63
C LEU A 195 -6.45 3.05 8.36
N PHE A 196 -7.39 2.12 8.28
CA PHE A 196 -8.36 2.06 7.19
C PHE A 196 -9.19 3.35 7.11
N ASP A 197 -9.70 3.84 8.24
CA ASP A 197 -10.53 5.03 8.29
C ASP A 197 -9.70 6.29 7.92
N GLU A 198 -8.46 6.43 8.42
CA GLU A 198 -7.54 7.51 8.07
C GLU A 198 -7.17 7.51 6.57
N ILE A 199 -6.95 6.32 5.96
CA ILE A 199 -6.70 6.21 4.52
C ILE A 199 -7.95 6.63 3.74
N ALA A 200 -9.13 6.22 4.17
CA ALA A 200 -10.38 6.61 3.51
C ALA A 200 -10.65 8.12 3.61
N GLU A 201 -10.19 8.78 4.66
CA GLU A 201 -10.33 10.22 4.85
C GLU A 201 -9.38 11.01 3.93
N ARG A 202 -8.09 10.63 3.86
CA ARG A 202 -7.04 11.39 3.16
C ARG A 202 -6.63 10.86 1.80
N GLY A 203 -7.09 9.67 1.43
CA GLY A 203 -6.77 8.98 0.19
C GLY A 203 -7.94 8.17 -0.32
N ALA A 204 -7.67 6.88 -0.63
CA ALA A 204 -8.72 5.94 -0.99
C ALA A 204 -8.43 4.52 -0.48
N VAL A 205 -9.50 3.81 -0.17
CA VAL A 205 -9.49 2.36 0.00
C VAL A 205 -10.25 1.75 -1.16
N VAL A 206 -9.67 0.78 -1.86
CA VAL A 206 -10.26 0.22 -3.09
C VAL A 206 -10.26 -1.31 -3.08
N THR A 207 -11.22 -1.90 -3.77
CA THR A 207 -11.27 -3.35 -4.01
C THR A 207 -12.09 -3.70 -5.25
N GLU A 208 -11.78 -4.83 -5.87
CA GLU A 208 -12.65 -5.42 -6.91
C GLU A 208 -13.69 -6.39 -6.33
N PHE A 209 -13.53 -6.80 -5.08
CA PHE A 209 -14.40 -7.79 -4.44
C PHE A 209 -15.73 -7.17 -4.02
N LEU A 210 -16.80 -7.95 -4.18
CA LEU A 210 -18.14 -7.56 -3.75
C LEU A 210 -18.18 -7.25 -2.26
N PRO A 211 -18.98 -6.26 -1.82
CA PRO A 211 -19.29 -6.07 -0.40
C PRO A 211 -19.67 -7.38 0.30
N GLY A 212 -19.25 -7.56 1.53
CA GLY A 212 -19.45 -8.78 2.31
C GLY A 212 -18.47 -9.92 1.98
N THR A 213 -17.58 -9.77 0.98
CA THR A 213 -16.57 -10.79 0.65
C THR A 213 -15.59 -10.93 1.80
N ARG A 214 -15.46 -12.16 2.33
CA ARG A 214 -14.53 -12.48 3.42
C ARG A 214 -13.07 -12.41 2.95
N PRO A 215 -12.10 -12.13 3.85
CA PRO A 215 -10.67 -12.10 3.54
C PRO A 215 -10.11 -13.53 3.41
N LEU A 216 -10.42 -14.19 2.30
CA LEU A 216 -9.96 -15.54 2.00
C LEU A 216 -8.51 -15.49 1.51
N ARG A 217 -7.74 -16.56 1.82
CA ARG A 217 -6.31 -16.61 1.51
C ARG A 217 -6.02 -16.48 0.01
N GLU A 218 -6.87 -17.03 -0.82
CA GLU A 218 -6.79 -16.98 -2.28
C GLU A 218 -7.01 -15.59 -2.88
N ASN A 219 -7.70 -14.70 -2.18
CA ASN A 219 -7.98 -13.36 -2.67
C ASN A 219 -6.74 -12.45 -2.67
N PHE A 220 -5.81 -12.67 -1.74
CA PHE A 220 -4.65 -11.78 -1.59
C PHE A 220 -3.68 -11.83 -2.78
N PRO A 221 -3.32 -13.00 -3.34
CA PRO A 221 -2.54 -13.05 -4.57
C PRO A 221 -3.27 -12.40 -5.75
N VAL A 222 -4.57 -12.61 -5.89
CA VAL A 222 -5.39 -12.01 -6.95
C VAL A 222 -5.39 -10.48 -6.85
N ARG A 223 -5.58 -9.94 -5.64
CA ARG A 223 -5.56 -8.50 -5.38
C ARG A 223 -4.21 -7.86 -5.72
N ASN A 224 -3.08 -8.55 -5.53
CA ASN A 224 -1.75 -7.98 -5.69
C ASN A 224 -1.49 -7.43 -7.10
N ARG A 225 -2.12 -7.96 -8.14
CA ARG A 225 -2.07 -7.40 -9.50
C ARG A 225 -2.65 -5.98 -9.59
N ILE A 226 -3.60 -5.65 -8.70
CA ILE A 226 -4.18 -4.30 -8.64
C ILE A 226 -3.23 -3.34 -7.93
N ILE A 227 -2.50 -3.81 -6.91
CA ILE A 227 -1.48 -2.97 -6.24
C ILE A 227 -0.43 -2.52 -7.25
N SER A 228 0.20 -3.46 -7.97
CA SER A 228 1.19 -3.14 -9.01
C SER A 228 0.56 -2.40 -10.19
N GLY A 229 -0.67 -2.78 -10.58
CA GLY A 229 -1.40 -2.15 -11.69
C GLY A 229 -1.74 -0.67 -11.45
N MET A 230 -1.98 -0.26 -10.21
CA MET A 230 -2.26 1.12 -9.83
C MET A 230 -0.99 1.97 -9.68
N ALA A 231 0.19 1.40 -9.87
CA ALA A 231 1.47 2.06 -9.66
C ALA A 231 2.33 2.08 -10.92
N ARG A 232 3.24 3.04 -11.02
CA ARG A 232 4.26 3.08 -12.07
C ARG A 232 5.52 2.32 -11.68
N GLY A 233 5.79 2.21 -10.37
CA GLY A 233 6.89 1.44 -9.82
C GLY A 233 6.49 0.72 -8.55
N LEU A 234 7.24 -0.33 -8.21
CA LEU A 234 7.06 -1.15 -7.03
C LEU A 234 8.32 -1.15 -6.18
N VAL A 235 8.23 -0.75 -4.92
CA VAL A 235 9.30 -0.85 -3.93
C VAL A 235 9.05 -2.07 -3.05
N VAL A 236 10.00 -2.99 -3.02
CA VAL A 236 10.03 -4.15 -2.14
C VAL A 236 10.99 -3.85 -0.98
N VAL A 237 10.45 -3.62 0.21
CA VAL A 237 11.27 -3.22 1.38
C VAL A 237 11.91 -4.45 2.05
N GLU A 238 11.14 -5.48 2.30
CA GLU A 238 11.62 -6.76 2.81
C GLU A 238 10.86 -7.92 2.19
N ALA A 239 11.56 -9.00 1.88
CA ALA A 239 10.97 -10.23 1.40
C ALA A 239 11.77 -11.43 1.87
N GLY A 240 11.12 -12.39 2.51
CA GLY A 240 11.71 -13.69 2.79
C GLY A 240 11.82 -14.56 1.52
N GLU A 241 12.47 -15.72 1.64
CA GLU A 241 12.75 -16.61 0.51
C GLU A 241 11.50 -17.06 -0.25
N ARG A 242 10.40 -17.32 0.46
CA ARG A 242 9.10 -17.72 -0.10
C ARG A 242 8.03 -16.74 0.38
N SER A 243 8.04 -15.56 -0.19
CA SER A 243 7.14 -14.46 0.20
C SER A 243 6.06 -14.25 -0.84
N GLY A 244 4.84 -13.93 -0.40
CA GLY A 244 3.78 -13.40 -1.27
C GLY A 244 4.17 -12.11 -2.00
N THR A 245 5.19 -11.40 -1.51
CA THR A 245 5.77 -10.20 -2.12
C THR A 245 6.38 -10.52 -3.49
N SER A 246 6.98 -11.71 -3.67
CA SER A 246 7.52 -12.14 -4.98
C SER A 246 6.42 -12.28 -6.03
N ILE A 247 5.18 -12.60 -5.63
CA ILE A 247 4.03 -12.63 -6.54
C ILE A 247 3.70 -11.22 -7.02
N THR A 248 3.73 -10.23 -6.12
CA THR A 248 3.48 -8.82 -6.49
C THR A 248 4.59 -8.29 -7.40
N ALA A 249 5.86 -8.63 -7.13
CA ALA A 249 6.97 -8.27 -8.00
C ALA A 249 6.85 -8.90 -9.40
N GLY A 250 6.42 -10.17 -9.47
CA GLY A 250 6.11 -10.82 -10.75
C GLY A 250 5.02 -10.08 -11.53
N TYR A 251 3.91 -9.71 -10.89
CA TYR A 251 2.87 -8.89 -11.55
C TYR A 251 3.40 -7.54 -12.02
N ALA A 252 4.23 -6.87 -11.21
CA ALA A 252 4.83 -5.58 -11.58
C ALA A 252 5.67 -5.71 -12.86
N LEU A 253 6.53 -6.73 -12.95
CA LEU A 253 7.35 -7.00 -14.13
C LEU A 253 6.48 -7.35 -15.36
N ASP A 254 5.47 -8.21 -15.19
CA ASP A 254 4.54 -8.58 -16.27
C ASP A 254 3.74 -7.37 -16.80
N GLN A 255 3.50 -6.37 -15.93
CA GLN A 255 2.80 -5.14 -16.26
C GLN A 255 3.75 -4.02 -16.75
N GLY A 256 5.05 -4.31 -16.91
CA GLY A 256 6.06 -3.33 -17.35
C GLY A 256 6.32 -2.22 -16.33
N ARG A 257 6.21 -2.52 -15.02
CA ARG A 257 6.49 -1.57 -13.95
C ARG A 257 7.94 -1.69 -13.50
N GLU A 258 8.56 -0.56 -13.17
CA GLU A 258 9.87 -0.57 -12.55
C GLU A 258 9.81 -1.24 -11.17
N VAL A 259 10.74 -2.13 -10.88
CA VAL A 259 10.82 -2.81 -9.59
C VAL A 259 12.08 -2.38 -8.86
N PHE A 260 11.90 -1.92 -7.64
CA PHE A 260 12.96 -1.50 -6.74
C PHE A 260 13.01 -2.43 -5.53
N ALA A 261 14.19 -2.67 -5.01
CA ALA A 261 14.37 -3.48 -3.81
C ALA A 261 15.34 -2.83 -2.85
N VAL A 262 14.95 -2.77 -1.58
CA VAL A 262 15.84 -2.30 -0.52
C VAL A 262 16.83 -3.41 -0.19
N PRO A 263 18.15 -3.18 -0.32
CA PRO A 263 19.17 -4.15 0.07
C PRO A 263 19.15 -4.38 1.59
N GLY A 264 19.49 -5.59 2.00
CA GLY A 264 19.62 -5.89 3.41
C GLY A 264 20.81 -6.83 3.66
N ARG A 265 21.05 -7.16 4.94
CA ARG A 265 22.15 -8.05 5.33
C ARG A 265 21.96 -9.43 4.71
N ILE A 266 23.01 -10.03 4.19
CA ILE A 266 22.98 -11.37 3.57
C ILE A 266 22.60 -12.47 4.56
N THR A 267 22.74 -12.23 5.85
CA THR A 267 22.38 -13.14 6.94
C THR A 267 20.93 -13.03 7.38
N ASP A 268 20.23 -11.96 6.99
CA ASP A 268 18.89 -11.67 7.43
C ASP A 268 17.85 -12.39 6.56
N ARG A 269 17.02 -13.22 7.18
CA ARG A 269 15.99 -14.00 6.48
C ARG A 269 14.99 -13.14 5.71
N GLN A 270 14.71 -11.92 6.18
CA GLN A 270 13.76 -11.00 5.55
C GLN A 270 14.37 -10.23 4.37
N SER A 271 15.68 -10.29 4.18
CA SER A 271 16.39 -9.66 3.06
C SER A 271 16.78 -10.64 1.94
N VAL A 272 16.54 -11.95 2.15
CA VAL A 272 16.89 -12.97 1.15
C VAL A 272 16.17 -12.74 -0.18
N GLY A 273 14.89 -12.39 -0.13
CA GLY A 273 14.07 -12.17 -1.33
C GLY A 273 14.49 -10.92 -2.08
N THR A 274 14.65 -9.78 -1.39
CA THR A 274 15.08 -8.50 -2.00
C THR A 274 16.47 -8.62 -2.59
N ASN A 275 17.43 -9.18 -1.86
CA ASN A 275 18.80 -9.40 -2.36
C ASN A 275 18.83 -10.34 -3.59
N ARG A 276 17.97 -11.36 -3.64
CA ARG A 276 17.84 -12.23 -4.83
C ARG A 276 17.25 -11.51 -6.04
N MET A 277 16.22 -10.66 -5.85
CA MET A 277 15.67 -9.85 -6.93
C MET A 277 16.73 -8.94 -7.54
N ILE A 278 17.55 -8.29 -6.69
CA ILE A 278 18.68 -7.46 -7.12
C ILE A 278 19.71 -8.33 -7.88
N GLN A 279 20.11 -9.46 -7.32
CA GLN A 279 21.10 -10.36 -7.93
C GLN A 279 20.70 -10.87 -9.32
N ARG A 280 19.39 -11.08 -9.53
CA ARG A 280 18.83 -11.56 -10.81
C ARG A 280 18.55 -10.45 -11.81
N GLY A 281 18.75 -9.19 -11.43
CA GLY A 281 18.38 -8.05 -12.25
C GLY A 281 16.85 -7.86 -12.40
N GLU A 282 16.07 -8.45 -11.51
CA GLU A 282 14.60 -8.31 -11.46
C GLU A 282 14.19 -7.01 -10.76
N ALA A 283 15.08 -6.43 -9.94
CA ALA A 283 14.85 -5.19 -9.22
C ALA A 283 16.11 -4.33 -9.14
N LYS A 284 15.94 -3.03 -9.27
CA LYS A 284 16.98 -2.03 -9.06
C LYS A 284 17.20 -1.83 -7.55
N PRO A 285 18.44 -1.89 -7.02
CA PRO A 285 18.68 -1.59 -5.62
C PRO A 285 18.42 -0.12 -5.35
N VAL A 286 17.78 0.20 -4.22
CA VAL A 286 17.52 1.58 -3.80
C VAL A 286 18.02 1.80 -2.38
N PHE A 287 18.69 2.93 -2.17
CA PHE A 287 19.29 3.34 -0.91
C PHE A 287 18.61 4.59 -0.34
N CYS A 288 17.94 5.36 -1.20
CA CYS A 288 17.19 6.56 -0.85
C CYS A 288 16.01 6.75 -1.83
N VAL A 289 15.13 7.69 -1.51
CA VAL A 289 13.96 8.02 -2.33
C VAL A 289 14.36 8.62 -3.67
N ASP A 290 15.48 9.35 -3.73
CA ASP A 290 15.98 9.93 -4.97
C ASP A 290 16.29 8.89 -6.04
N ASP A 291 16.76 7.69 -5.66
CA ASP A 291 16.99 6.59 -6.61
C ASP A 291 15.70 6.19 -7.36
N ILE A 292 14.55 6.34 -6.68
CA ILE A 292 13.23 6.06 -7.25
C ILE A 292 12.77 7.23 -8.14
N LEU A 293 12.85 8.47 -7.62
CA LEU A 293 12.37 9.65 -8.32
C LEU A 293 13.15 9.93 -9.62
N GLN A 294 14.47 9.72 -9.59
CA GLN A 294 15.33 9.87 -10.77
C GLN A 294 14.96 8.91 -11.90
N GLU A 295 14.55 7.67 -11.59
CA GLU A 295 14.11 6.70 -12.59
C GLU A 295 12.93 7.22 -13.41
N PHE A 296 12.03 7.97 -12.76
CA PHE A 296 10.86 8.55 -13.41
C PHE A 296 11.07 9.99 -13.89
N GLN A 297 12.28 10.55 -13.74
CA GLN A 297 12.57 11.97 -14.01
C GLN A 297 11.54 12.89 -13.34
N PHE A 298 11.15 12.52 -12.10
CA PHE A 298 10.06 13.16 -11.38
C PHE A 298 10.54 14.39 -10.63
N GLU A 299 9.92 15.54 -10.88
CA GLU A 299 10.19 16.78 -10.17
C GLU A 299 9.29 16.86 -8.92
N PRO A 300 9.85 16.88 -7.70
CA PRO A 300 9.09 17.03 -6.46
C PRO A 300 8.26 18.32 -6.44
N VAL A 301 7.07 18.26 -5.83
CA VAL A 301 6.17 19.44 -5.72
C VAL A 301 6.68 20.45 -4.69
N TYR A 302 7.30 19.92 -3.67
CA TYR A 302 7.79 20.72 -2.54
C TYR A 302 9.31 20.76 -2.61
N ASP A 303 9.87 21.89 -2.27
CA ASP A 303 11.30 22.09 -1.97
C ASP A 303 11.63 21.39 -0.62
N THR A 304 10.98 20.25 -0.39
CA THR A 304 11.39 19.36 0.66
C THR A 304 12.74 18.84 0.19
N PHE A 305 13.77 19.33 0.80
CA PHE A 305 15.00 18.60 0.86
C PHE A 305 14.58 17.14 1.10
N LEU A 306 14.72 16.30 0.07
CA LEU A 306 14.71 14.86 0.21
C LEU A 306 15.95 14.60 1.07
N SER A 307 15.78 14.89 2.31
CA SER A 307 16.80 14.86 3.31
C SER A 307 17.10 13.38 3.50
N GLY A 308 18.24 13.02 2.96
CA GLY A 308 19.05 12.05 3.68
C GLY A 308 19.00 12.42 5.17
N PRO A 309 19.43 11.55 6.06
CA PRO A 309 19.29 11.75 7.49
C PRO A 309 19.68 13.18 7.85
N ARG A 310 18.86 13.86 8.67
CA ARG A 310 19.10 15.24 9.12
C ARG A 310 20.56 15.35 9.57
N ARG A 311 21.33 16.17 8.88
CA ARG A 311 22.73 16.40 9.27
C ARG A 311 22.75 17.22 10.56
N VAL A 312 23.25 16.61 11.62
CA VAL A 312 23.44 17.28 12.91
C VAL A 312 24.94 17.48 13.11
N PRO A 313 25.42 18.74 13.05
CA PRO A 313 26.82 19.02 13.31
C PRO A 313 27.17 18.61 14.74
N LEU A 314 28.27 17.87 14.91
CA LEU A 314 28.76 17.49 16.23
C LEU A 314 29.03 18.70 17.14
N SER A 315 29.31 19.85 16.55
CA SER A 315 29.48 21.12 17.28
C SER A 315 28.23 21.59 18.01
N THR A 316 27.01 21.16 17.57
CA THR A 316 25.75 21.52 18.22
C THR A 316 25.43 20.68 19.45
N LEU A 317 26.13 19.55 19.63
CA LEU A 317 25.96 18.67 20.76
C LEU A 317 26.92 19.03 21.89
N THR A 318 26.46 18.92 23.14
CA THR A 318 27.32 19.03 24.32
C THR A 318 28.35 17.89 24.35
N GLN A 319 29.38 18.03 25.18
CA GLN A 319 30.39 16.99 25.32
C GLN A 319 29.81 15.67 25.81
N SER A 320 28.85 15.69 26.73
CA SER A 320 28.17 14.50 27.25
C SER A 320 27.27 13.85 26.21
N GLU A 321 26.54 14.63 25.40
CA GLU A 321 25.71 14.11 24.30
C GLU A 321 26.57 13.45 23.22
N ARG A 322 27.71 14.05 22.88
CA ARG A 322 28.68 13.46 21.93
C ARG A 322 29.22 12.12 22.44
N ALA A 323 29.50 12.03 23.76
CA ALA A 323 29.98 10.78 24.35
C ALA A 323 28.94 9.67 24.30
N VAL A 324 27.65 9.97 24.52
CA VAL A 324 26.53 9.02 24.34
C VAL A 324 26.43 8.58 22.88
N CYS A 325 26.45 9.52 21.93
CA CYS A 325 26.40 9.20 20.52
C CYS A 325 27.60 8.34 20.06
N ALA A 326 28.80 8.65 20.52
CA ALA A 326 30.01 7.86 20.23
C ALA A 326 29.92 6.43 20.75
N ALA A 327 29.35 6.23 21.93
CA ALA A 327 29.12 4.89 22.48
C ALA A 327 28.11 4.09 21.63
N LEU A 328 27.07 4.76 21.13
CA LEU A 328 26.02 4.15 20.30
C LEU A 328 26.43 3.95 18.82
N LEU A 329 27.45 4.63 18.32
CA LEU A 329 28.07 4.36 17.02
C LEU A 329 28.65 2.95 16.91
N GLN A 330 29.06 2.37 18.04
CA GLN A 330 29.62 1.02 18.11
C GLN A 330 28.55 -0.08 18.16
N GLY A 331 27.27 0.29 18.29
CA GLY A 331 26.13 -0.63 18.35
C GLY A 331 25.10 -0.23 19.40
N GLU A 332 24.03 -1.01 19.46
CA GLU A 332 22.96 -0.85 20.44
C GLU A 332 23.49 -1.11 21.85
N ARG A 333 23.07 -0.30 22.85
CA ARG A 333 23.48 -0.44 24.24
C ARG A 333 22.28 -0.27 25.16
N SER A 334 22.32 -1.01 26.29
CA SER A 334 21.38 -0.83 27.39
C SER A 334 21.71 0.44 28.19
N PHE A 335 20.73 0.87 29.00
CA PHE A 335 20.94 1.99 29.91
C PHE A 335 22.12 1.74 30.85
N ASP A 336 22.23 0.52 31.40
CA ASP A 336 23.27 0.16 32.36
C ASP A 336 24.67 0.14 31.70
N GLU A 337 24.78 -0.40 30.49
CA GLU A 337 26.03 -0.38 29.70
C GLU A 337 26.47 1.03 29.34
N LEU A 338 25.54 1.96 29.08
CA LEU A 338 25.85 3.36 28.83
C LEU A 338 26.30 4.07 30.13
N ALA A 339 25.63 3.78 31.26
CA ALA A 339 25.99 4.34 32.55
C ALA A 339 27.41 3.93 32.96
N ASP A 340 27.73 2.65 32.81
CA ASP A 340 29.06 2.11 33.12
C ASP A 340 30.14 2.66 32.20
N ALA A 341 29.89 2.64 30.87
CA ALA A 341 30.85 3.09 29.87
C ALA A 341 31.18 4.59 29.98
N LEU A 342 30.21 5.40 30.37
CA LEU A 342 30.35 6.86 30.43
C LEU A 342 30.58 7.38 31.86
N SER A 343 30.50 6.49 32.87
CA SER A 343 30.62 6.84 34.29
C SER A 343 29.69 8.01 34.69
N LEU A 344 28.48 8.05 34.13
CA LEU A 344 27.50 9.10 34.40
C LEU A 344 26.50 8.67 35.48
N PRO A 345 26.09 9.59 36.35
CA PRO A 345 24.98 9.34 37.28
C PRO A 345 23.69 9.02 36.53
N VAL A 346 22.85 8.10 37.09
CA VAL A 346 21.59 7.65 36.52
C VAL A 346 20.68 8.82 36.09
N GLY A 347 20.54 9.85 36.91
CA GLY A 347 19.71 11.01 36.61
C GLY A 347 20.20 11.85 35.43
N GLU A 348 21.51 12.03 35.32
CA GLU A 348 22.15 12.78 34.23
C GLU A 348 22.04 12.00 32.91
N LEU A 349 22.34 10.71 32.89
CA LEU A 349 22.20 9.87 31.73
C LEU A 349 20.75 9.82 31.24
N ASN A 350 19.78 9.73 32.16
CA ASN A 350 18.37 9.73 31.79
C ASN A 350 17.95 11.04 31.11
N SER A 351 18.41 12.18 31.62
CA SER A 351 18.16 13.49 31.02
C SER A 351 18.78 13.62 29.62
N LEU A 352 20.02 13.14 29.45
CA LEU A 352 20.71 13.14 28.16
C LEU A 352 20.00 12.27 27.13
N LEU A 353 19.64 11.03 27.52
CA LEU A 353 18.92 10.13 26.63
C LEU A 353 17.54 10.69 26.24
N THR A 354 16.83 11.30 27.18
CA THR A 354 15.55 11.93 26.91
C THR A 354 15.72 13.11 25.94
N GLY A 355 16.71 13.98 26.15
CA GLY A 355 17.00 15.10 25.26
C GLY A 355 17.37 14.65 23.83
N LEU A 356 18.21 13.64 23.72
CA LEU A 356 18.62 13.07 22.43
C LEU A 356 17.46 12.36 21.72
N GLN A 357 16.51 11.73 22.46
CA GLN A 357 15.30 11.17 21.90
C GLN A 357 14.37 12.24 21.36
N PHE A 358 14.12 13.32 22.11
CA PHE A 358 13.30 14.45 21.63
C PHE A 358 13.89 15.12 20.38
N SER A 359 15.22 15.07 20.26
CA SER A 359 15.94 15.60 19.08
C SER A 359 16.01 14.58 17.92
N ASN A 360 15.39 13.40 18.04
CA ASN A 360 15.45 12.29 17.08
C ASN A 360 16.87 11.84 16.71
N ILE A 361 17.83 12.01 17.62
CA ILE A 361 19.22 11.58 17.41
C ILE A 361 19.40 10.12 17.83
N ILE A 362 18.67 9.69 18.87
CA ILE A 362 18.64 8.31 19.33
C ILE A 362 17.21 7.81 19.44
N LYS A 363 17.03 6.49 19.34
CA LYS A 363 15.75 5.83 19.54
C LYS A 363 15.81 4.73 20.57
N PRO A 364 14.76 4.56 21.40
CA PRO A 364 14.64 3.43 22.29
C PRO A 364 14.22 2.19 21.49
N LEU A 365 14.82 1.05 21.84
CA LEU A 365 14.48 -0.26 21.30
C LEU A 365 13.81 -1.14 22.38
N SER A 366 13.22 -2.26 21.97
CA SER A 366 12.69 -3.25 22.91
C SER A 366 13.78 -3.80 23.83
N GLY A 367 13.48 -4.01 25.12
CA GLY A 367 14.45 -4.51 26.10
C GLY A 367 15.31 -3.42 26.77
N ARG A 368 14.87 -2.15 26.77
CA ARG A 368 15.60 -0.99 27.32
C ARG A 368 16.96 -0.75 26.66
N LEU A 369 17.06 -1.08 25.38
CA LEU A 369 18.21 -0.75 24.55
C LEU A 369 18.00 0.61 23.88
N TYR A 370 19.11 1.26 23.54
CA TYR A 370 19.16 2.52 22.79
C TYR A 370 20.05 2.34 21.57
N ALA A 371 19.67 2.99 20.47
CA ALA A 371 20.46 3.05 19.25
C ALA A 371 20.49 4.46 18.69
N LEU A 372 21.48 4.80 17.90
CA LEU A 372 21.41 6.00 17.05
C LEU A 372 20.25 5.85 16.07
N ASP A 373 19.51 6.91 15.85
CA ASP A 373 18.52 6.94 14.79
C ASP A 373 19.20 7.33 13.47
N ALA A 374 20.03 6.41 12.96
CA ALA A 374 20.84 6.60 11.74
C ALA A 374 19.99 6.79 10.47
N ILE A 375 18.69 6.54 10.56
CA ILE A 375 17.74 6.75 9.46
C ILE A 375 17.30 8.21 9.43
N SER A 376 16.97 8.79 10.58
CA SER A 376 16.47 10.15 10.69
C SER A 376 17.59 11.18 10.89
N THR A 377 18.79 10.74 11.31
CA THR A 377 19.87 11.67 11.67
C THR A 377 21.25 11.14 11.28
N GLN A 378 22.03 11.98 10.63
CA GLN A 378 23.45 11.78 10.34
C GLN A 378 24.28 12.79 11.15
N LEU A 379 25.14 12.29 12.03
CA LEU A 379 26.13 13.13 12.72
C LEU A 379 27.26 13.47 11.75
N VAL A 380 27.58 14.75 11.60
CA VAL A 380 28.61 15.24 10.67
C VAL A 380 29.63 16.09 11.43
N ASP A 381 30.90 15.93 11.06
CA ASP A 381 31.96 16.91 11.40
C ASP A 381 31.70 18.13 10.47
N GLU A 382 31.53 19.31 10.96
CA GLU A 382 31.14 20.54 10.23
C GLU A 382 31.26 20.54 8.71
#